data_2d219ff169f23bbd1fa835e47e3f8a90
#
_entry.id   2d219ff169f23bbd1fa835e47e3f8a90
#
_cell.length_a   1.000
_cell.length_b   1.000
_cell.length_c   1.000
_cell.angle_alpha   90.00
_cell.angle_beta   90.00
_cell.angle_gamma   90.00
#
_symmetry.space_group_name_H-M   'P 1'
#
loop_
_entity.id
_entity.type
_entity.pdbx_description
1 polymer ?
#
loop_
_entity_poly.entity_id
_entity_poly.type
_entity_poly.pdbx_seq_one_letter_code
_entity_poly.pdbx_strand_id
1 'polypeptide(L)'
;MSEHKVQVKCRNNGETLEVAIGTTLQEVYSLSGLQMEYGPICAKVNNKVEGMHYRLYKNKNVEFLDLHNPSGQRTYTRTLFFILCKAAHDLWPNCRVVIDIPVSNGYYVDLTKDKTLAKKQRAMGEDPANGQEITPDDVRELQQRMQKIIDAKLDIHRFEASTEDAIKMFREMGTHSKVKLLENSGRLYTTYYDIDGYKDYYYGTLLTNTSEVSLFGLDYYYNGILLRIPSREDPSKLGAFVRQDKMFDIFQEHHKWQEILGIRTVGDLNKAISQGHANRLIQISEALQEKKIAEIADQIARRKGVRMVLIAGPSSSGKTTTCKRLSVQLAVNGLYPIGISLDDYFLDRDKTPRDENGDFDFEHLHALDLPLLNQQMNALMAGEEVELPRYNFQKGMSEKSGRKLKLKGNEVLVVEGIHALNPELTSEIPDNQIFRVYASALTTILLDSHNYIPTTDNRLLRRIIRDNKYRGVSAQETIRRWPSVRKGENRWIFPYQENADAMFNTAMLFELAVIKQQAAPLLEQVYENCDEFTEAYRLKKFLQYIKPIPEDQIPPTSLLREFLGGSSFDY
;
A
#
# COMPACT_ATOMS: atom_id res chain seq x y z
N MET A 1 3.72 -44.69 -27.06
CA MET A 1 3.97 -44.29 -25.69
C MET A 1 2.67 -43.75 -25.15
N SER A 2 2.12 -44.30 -24.06
CA SER A 2 0.93 -43.71 -23.44
C SER A 2 1.30 -42.30 -22.97
N GLU A 3 0.67 -41.30 -23.55
CA GLU A 3 0.82 -39.93 -23.07
C GLU A 3 0.34 -39.91 -21.62
N HIS A 4 1.26 -39.62 -20.71
CA HIS A 4 0.90 -39.40 -19.30
C HIS A 4 0.02 -38.17 -19.20
N LYS A 5 -1.17 -38.33 -18.65
CA LYS A 5 -2.16 -37.25 -18.49
C LYS A 5 -2.30 -36.85 -17.05
N VAL A 6 -2.71 -35.60 -16.84
CA VAL A 6 -3.05 -35.03 -15.54
C VAL A 6 -4.48 -34.48 -15.56
N GLN A 7 -5.14 -34.53 -14.40
CA GLN A 7 -6.47 -33.98 -14.22
C GLN A 7 -6.39 -32.55 -13.72
N VAL A 8 -7.12 -31.67 -14.39
CA VAL A 8 -7.22 -30.24 -14.05
C VAL A 8 -8.67 -29.91 -13.75
N LYS A 9 -8.98 -29.67 -12.48
CA LYS A 9 -10.31 -29.21 -12.06
C LYS A 9 -10.38 -27.70 -12.22
N CYS A 10 -11.17 -27.23 -13.18
CA CYS A 10 -11.44 -25.82 -13.41
C CYS A 10 -12.51 -25.32 -12.43
N ARG A 11 -12.17 -24.38 -11.54
CA ARG A 11 -13.09 -23.85 -10.54
C ARG A 11 -14.15 -22.90 -11.14
N ASN A 12 -13.85 -22.26 -12.27
CA ASN A 12 -14.74 -21.30 -12.90
C ASN A 12 -16.05 -21.92 -13.42
N ASN A 13 -16.00 -23.16 -13.94
CA ASN A 13 -17.17 -23.88 -14.46
C ASN A 13 -17.42 -25.24 -13.77
N GLY A 14 -16.53 -25.65 -12.86
CA GLY A 14 -16.61 -26.93 -12.13
C GLY A 14 -16.16 -28.15 -12.93
N GLU A 15 -15.75 -28.01 -14.19
CA GLU A 15 -15.33 -29.11 -15.06
C GLU A 15 -13.95 -29.65 -14.69
N THR A 16 -13.74 -30.93 -15.00
CA THR A 16 -12.42 -31.56 -14.88
C THR A 16 -11.94 -31.95 -16.27
N LEU A 17 -10.83 -31.39 -16.69
CA LEU A 17 -10.17 -31.65 -17.96
C LEU A 17 -9.04 -32.66 -17.76
N GLU A 18 -8.86 -33.55 -18.71
CA GLU A 18 -7.74 -34.46 -18.79
C GLU A 18 -6.78 -33.98 -19.88
N VAL A 19 -5.59 -33.54 -19.50
CA VAL A 19 -4.61 -32.92 -20.40
C VAL A 19 -3.26 -33.62 -20.31
N ALA A 20 -2.45 -33.53 -21.35
CA ALA A 20 -1.09 -34.05 -21.35
C ALA A 20 -0.22 -33.39 -20.29
N ILE A 21 0.75 -34.11 -19.72
CA ILE A 21 1.77 -33.53 -18.85
C ILE A 21 2.54 -32.44 -19.60
N GLY A 22 2.71 -31.27 -18.96
CA GLY A 22 3.40 -30.12 -19.54
C GLY A 22 2.49 -29.16 -20.30
N THR A 23 1.18 -29.44 -20.39
CA THR A 23 0.18 -28.47 -20.91
C THR A 23 0.22 -27.17 -20.10
N THR A 24 0.21 -26.05 -20.79
CA THR A 24 0.19 -24.71 -20.19
C THR A 24 -1.20 -24.31 -19.71
N LEU A 25 -1.29 -23.33 -18.79
CA LEU A 25 -2.58 -22.75 -18.39
C LEU A 25 -3.31 -22.11 -19.56
N GLN A 26 -2.59 -21.51 -20.53
CA GLN A 26 -3.18 -20.94 -21.74
C GLN A 26 -3.89 -22.02 -22.59
N GLU A 27 -3.25 -23.16 -22.77
CA GLU A 27 -3.84 -24.30 -23.48
C GLU A 27 -5.04 -24.88 -22.71
N VAL A 28 -4.95 -24.99 -21.37
CA VAL A 28 -6.08 -25.42 -20.53
C VAL A 28 -7.25 -24.48 -20.64
N TYR A 29 -7.02 -23.16 -20.65
CA TYR A 29 -8.08 -22.17 -20.84
C TYR A 29 -8.78 -22.37 -22.19
N SER A 30 -8.02 -22.54 -23.27
CA SER A 30 -8.58 -22.79 -24.61
C SER A 30 -9.40 -24.06 -24.67
N LEU A 31 -9.03 -25.11 -23.93
CA LEU A 31 -9.76 -26.40 -23.86
C LEU A 31 -10.98 -26.34 -22.94
N SER A 32 -11.02 -25.40 -21.98
CA SER A 32 -12.09 -25.33 -20.97
C SER A 32 -13.41 -24.75 -21.49
N GLY A 33 -13.43 -24.18 -22.70
CA GLY A 33 -14.60 -23.51 -23.26
C GLY A 33 -15.01 -22.20 -22.52
N LEU A 34 -14.24 -21.76 -21.54
CA LEU A 34 -14.52 -20.53 -20.80
C LEU A 34 -14.42 -19.30 -21.72
N GLN A 35 -15.31 -18.34 -21.47
CA GLN A 35 -15.30 -17.02 -22.10
C GLN A 35 -15.21 -15.98 -21.00
N MET A 36 -14.12 -15.21 -20.96
CA MET A 36 -13.90 -14.13 -20.00
C MET A 36 -13.69 -12.83 -20.76
N GLU A 37 -14.53 -11.82 -20.49
CA GLU A 37 -14.52 -10.54 -21.22
C GLU A 37 -13.19 -9.77 -21.05
N TYR A 38 -12.61 -9.84 -19.84
CA TYR A 38 -11.37 -9.11 -19.48
C TYR A 38 -10.25 -10.06 -19.03
N GLY A 39 -10.16 -11.24 -19.65
CA GLY A 39 -9.17 -12.25 -19.30
C GLY A 39 -9.16 -13.42 -20.27
N PRO A 40 -8.41 -14.49 -19.93
CA PRO A 40 -7.69 -14.71 -18.67
C PRO A 40 -6.39 -13.88 -18.57
N ILE A 41 -6.13 -13.32 -17.41
CA ILE A 41 -4.89 -12.56 -17.14
C ILE A 41 -3.84 -13.45 -16.46
N CYS A 42 -4.25 -14.27 -15.52
CA CYS A 42 -3.46 -15.25 -14.79
C CYS A 42 -4.39 -16.30 -14.19
N ALA A 43 -3.85 -17.28 -13.46
CA ALA A 43 -4.70 -18.24 -12.76
C ALA A 43 -4.18 -18.54 -11.36
N LYS A 44 -5.07 -18.94 -10.45
CA LYS A 44 -4.69 -19.61 -9.21
C LYS A 44 -4.54 -21.11 -9.49
N VAL A 45 -3.38 -21.66 -9.17
CA VAL A 45 -3.09 -23.09 -9.22
C VAL A 45 -2.92 -23.55 -7.77
N ASN A 46 -3.89 -24.29 -7.22
CA ASN A 46 -3.97 -24.62 -5.80
C ASN A 46 -3.74 -23.37 -4.92
N ASN A 47 -4.50 -22.29 -5.18
CA ASN A 47 -4.43 -21.01 -4.47
C ASN A 47 -3.09 -20.24 -4.59
N LYS A 48 -2.18 -20.62 -5.49
CA LYS A 48 -1.01 -19.81 -5.87
C LYS A 48 -1.24 -19.16 -7.22
N VAL A 49 -0.94 -17.87 -7.32
CA VAL A 49 -1.07 -17.15 -8.60
C VAL A 49 0.11 -17.49 -9.51
N GLU A 50 -0.24 -17.97 -10.70
CA GLU A 50 0.71 -18.35 -11.76
C GLU A 50 0.31 -17.65 -13.07
N GLY A 51 1.33 -17.38 -13.92
CA GLY A 51 1.10 -16.82 -15.26
C GLY A 51 0.59 -17.89 -16.24
N MET A 52 -0.01 -17.44 -17.34
CA MET A 52 -0.64 -18.33 -18.32
C MET A 52 0.35 -19.28 -19.01
N HIS A 53 1.65 -19.00 -18.97
CA HIS A 53 2.73 -19.88 -19.44
C HIS A 53 3.08 -21.04 -18.47
N TYR A 54 2.48 -21.07 -17.26
CA TYR A 54 2.76 -22.13 -16.27
C TYR A 54 2.35 -23.50 -16.81
N ARG A 55 3.26 -24.50 -16.65
CA ARG A 55 3.05 -25.88 -17.14
C ARG A 55 2.61 -26.80 -16.02
N LEU A 56 1.65 -27.66 -16.33
CA LEU A 56 1.04 -28.60 -15.40
C LEU A 56 1.72 -29.97 -15.48
N TYR A 57 2.27 -30.41 -14.36
CA TYR A 57 2.94 -31.73 -14.24
C TYR A 57 2.25 -32.67 -13.26
N LYS A 58 1.19 -32.22 -12.58
CA LYS A 58 0.40 -32.98 -11.59
C LYS A 58 -1.04 -32.52 -11.63
N ASN A 59 -1.95 -33.31 -11.06
CA ASN A 59 -3.34 -32.92 -10.86
C ASN A 59 -3.42 -31.60 -10.06
N LYS A 60 -4.22 -30.66 -10.53
CA LYS A 60 -4.35 -29.31 -9.96
C LYS A 60 -5.78 -28.79 -10.02
N ASN A 61 -6.13 -27.97 -9.02
CA ASN A 61 -7.28 -27.08 -9.11
C ASN A 61 -6.82 -25.75 -9.71
N VAL A 62 -7.52 -25.28 -10.74
CA VAL A 62 -7.20 -24.05 -11.45
C VAL A 62 -8.41 -23.12 -11.43
N GLU A 63 -8.19 -21.84 -11.13
CA GLU A 63 -9.17 -20.76 -11.22
C GLU A 63 -8.57 -19.64 -12.07
N PHE A 64 -9.11 -19.41 -13.26
CA PHE A 64 -8.69 -18.33 -14.14
C PHE A 64 -9.20 -16.99 -13.62
N LEU A 65 -8.37 -15.97 -13.70
CA LEU A 65 -8.60 -14.64 -13.14
C LEU A 65 -8.53 -13.57 -14.23
N ASP A 66 -9.45 -12.62 -14.16
CA ASP A 66 -9.54 -11.45 -15.03
C ASP A 66 -9.11 -10.16 -14.32
N LEU A 67 -9.40 -9.00 -14.95
CA LEU A 67 -9.10 -7.67 -14.40
C LEU A 67 -9.92 -7.27 -13.17
N HIS A 68 -11.08 -7.88 -12.91
CA HIS A 68 -11.85 -7.66 -11.68
C HIS A 68 -11.14 -8.23 -10.45
N ASN A 69 -10.31 -9.26 -10.65
CA ASN A 69 -9.57 -9.87 -9.56
C ASN A 69 -8.30 -9.06 -9.22
N PRO A 70 -8.02 -8.78 -7.93
CA PRO A 70 -6.82 -8.06 -7.53
C PRO A 70 -5.50 -8.66 -8.06
N SER A 71 -5.40 -9.97 -8.19
CA SER A 71 -4.21 -10.64 -8.72
C SER A 71 -4.07 -10.47 -10.24
N GLY A 72 -5.20 -10.52 -10.96
CA GLY A 72 -5.24 -10.20 -12.39
C GLY A 72 -4.82 -8.74 -12.62
N GLN A 73 -5.41 -7.80 -11.89
CA GLN A 73 -5.03 -6.39 -12.00
C GLN A 73 -3.55 -6.16 -11.71
N ARG A 74 -2.97 -6.79 -10.67
CA ARG A 74 -1.54 -6.70 -10.38
C ARG A 74 -0.67 -7.26 -11.51
N THR A 75 -1.08 -8.35 -12.15
CA THR A 75 -0.37 -8.95 -13.29
C THR A 75 -0.39 -8.02 -14.50
N TYR A 76 -1.54 -7.48 -14.84
CA TYR A 76 -1.72 -6.50 -15.91
C TYR A 76 -0.89 -5.23 -15.67
N THR A 77 -0.96 -4.67 -14.47
CA THR A 77 -0.22 -3.46 -14.09
C THR A 77 1.30 -3.65 -14.19
N ARG A 78 1.84 -4.79 -13.75
CA ARG A 78 3.28 -5.09 -13.91
C ARG A 78 3.68 -5.20 -15.38
N THR A 79 2.82 -5.76 -16.21
CA THR A 79 3.06 -5.81 -17.66
C THR A 79 3.10 -4.41 -18.26
N LEU A 80 2.20 -3.51 -17.82
CA LEU A 80 2.26 -2.09 -18.23
C LEU A 80 3.55 -1.42 -17.78
N PHE A 81 4.04 -1.69 -16.56
CA PHE A 81 5.34 -1.17 -16.10
C PHE A 81 6.48 -1.65 -17.01
N PHE A 82 6.45 -2.92 -17.40
CA PHE A 82 7.47 -3.49 -18.27
C PHE A 82 7.44 -2.84 -19.66
N ILE A 83 6.27 -2.68 -20.26
CA ILE A 83 6.08 -2.00 -21.55
C ILE A 83 6.53 -0.53 -21.46
N LEU A 84 6.19 0.18 -20.37
CA LEU A 84 6.60 1.56 -20.14
C LEU A 84 8.12 1.67 -20.03
N CYS A 85 8.76 0.80 -19.25
CA CYS A 85 10.23 0.80 -19.10
C CYS A 85 10.94 0.50 -20.43
N LYS A 86 10.42 -0.46 -21.22
CA LYS A 86 10.94 -0.72 -22.56
C LYS A 86 10.76 0.49 -23.47
N ALA A 87 9.56 1.07 -23.51
CA ALA A 87 9.27 2.24 -24.35
C ALA A 87 10.17 3.43 -24.00
N ALA A 88 10.36 3.70 -22.70
CA ALA A 88 11.26 4.75 -22.23
C ALA A 88 12.73 4.48 -22.65
N HIS A 89 13.17 3.23 -22.53
CA HIS A 89 14.53 2.84 -22.95
C HIS A 89 14.72 2.97 -24.46
N ASP A 90 13.70 2.63 -25.26
CA ASP A 90 13.74 2.76 -26.72
C ASP A 90 13.86 4.23 -27.15
N LEU A 91 13.22 5.16 -26.45
CA LEU A 91 13.27 6.59 -26.71
C LEU A 91 14.53 7.25 -26.13
N TRP A 92 14.90 6.86 -24.91
CA TRP A 92 16.00 7.43 -24.15
C TRP A 92 16.87 6.31 -23.55
N PRO A 93 17.87 5.79 -24.28
CA PRO A 93 18.64 4.62 -23.83
C PRO A 93 19.35 4.77 -22.48
N ASN A 94 19.67 6.00 -22.07
CA ASN A 94 20.30 6.30 -20.78
C ASN A 94 19.30 6.70 -19.69
N CYS A 95 18.00 6.54 -19.92
CA CYS A 95 16.99 6.96 -18.96
C CYS A 95 17.08 6.20 -17.64
N ARG A 96 16.49 6.82 -16.61
CA ARG A 96 16.16 6.19 -15.34
C ARG A 96 14.65 6.27 -15.15
N VAL A 97 14.01 5.14 -15.05
CA VAL A 97 12.59 5.03 -14.72
C VAL A 97 12.45 4.54 -13.28
N VAL A 98 11.55 5.15 -12.52
CA VAL A 98 11.18 4.70 -11.18
C VAL A 98 9.66 4.67 -11.09
N ILE A 99 9.12 3.48 -10.89
CA ILE A 99 7.70 3.30 -10.57
C ILE A 99 7.56 3.54 -9.08
N ASP A 100 7.02 4.69 -8.70
CA ASP A 100 7.15 5.16 -7.34
C ASP A 100 5.91 4.83 -6.49
N ILE A 101 4.86 5.61 -6.61
CA ILE A 101 3.73 5.56 -5.69
C ILE A 101 2.41 5.40 -6.44
N PRO A 102 1.45 4.65 -5.87
CA PRO A 102 0.07 4.69 -6.32
C PRO A 102 -0.57 6.04 -5.94
N VAL A 103 -1.08 6.77 -6.92
CA VAL A 103 -1.76 8.05 -6.75
C VAL A 103 -2.83 8.20 -7.82
N SER A 104 -3.93 8.87 -7.52
CA SER A 104 -4.99 9.18 -8.50
C SER A 104 -5.51 7.96 -9.28
N ASN A 105 -5.70 6.81 -8.61
CA ASN A 105 -6.08 5.54 -9.23
C ASN A 105 -5.15 5.07 -10.37
N GLY A 106 -3.89 5.46 -10.29
CA GLY A 106 -2.80 5.10 -11.19
C GLY A 106 -1.47 5.04 -10.44
N TYR A 107 -0.37 5.26 -11.15
CA TYR A 107 0.98 5.21 -10.59
C TYR A 107 1.81 6.40 -11.05
N TYR A 108 2.41 7.09 -10.09
CA TYR A 108 3.39 8.11 -10.40
C TYR A 108 4.69 7.47 -10.85
N VAL A 109 5.22 7.95 -11.98
CA VAL A 109 6.48 7.49 -12.57
C VAL A 109 7.44 8.68 -12.63
N ASP A 110 8.53 8.57 -11.89
CA ASP A 110 9.67 9.49 -11.98
C ASP A 110 10.59 9.02 -13.12
N LEU A 111 10.73 9.84 -14.14
CA LEU A 111 11.54 9.56 -15.31
C LEU A 111 12.60 10.65 -15.50
N THR A 112 13.87 10.24 -15.56
CA THR A 112 15.03 11.08 -15.92
C THR A 112 15.54 10.63 -17.28
N LYS A 113 15.57 11.51 -18.29
CA LYS A 113 15.93 11.15 -19.69
C LYS A 113 17.38 10.68 -19.84
N ASP A 114 18.31 11.31 -19.14
CA ASP A 114 19.73 10.88 -19.12
C ASP A 114 20.29 10.90 -17.70
N LYS A 115 20.37 9.71 -17.09
CA LYS A 115 20.94 9.52 -15.74
C LYS A 115 22.42 9.88 -15.64
N THR A 116 23.15 9.81 -16.73
CA THR A 116 24.59 10.13 -16.76
C THR A 116 24.81 11.64 -16.71
N LEU A 117 24.02 12.38 -17.50
CA LEU A 117 24.04 13.85 -17.47
C LEU A 117 23.57 14.38 -16.13
N ALA A 118 22.46 13.88 -15.59
CA ALA A 118 21.96 14.26 -14.27
C ALA A 118 23.00 14.03 -13.15
N LYS A 119 23.78 12.94 -13.22
CA LYS A 119 24.86 12.68 -12.26
C LYS A 119 26.00 13.68 -12.40
N LYS A 120 26.39 14.05 -13.63
CA LYS A 120 27.42 15.06 -13.89
C LYS A 120 27.00 16.44 -13.36
N GLN A 121 25.75 16.86 -13.63
CA GLN A 121 25.19 18.13 -13.14
C GLN A 121 25.24 18.20 -11.62
N ARG A 122 24.80 17.16 -10.89
CA ARG A 122 24.92 17.11 -9.41
C ARG A 122 26.38 17.27 -8.93
N ALA A 123 27.32 16.62 -9.61
CA ALA A 123 28.74 16.71 -9.26
C ALA A 123 29.32 18.12 -9.47
N MET A 124 28.74 18.91 -10.39
CA MET A 124 29.11 20.30 -10.68
C MET A 124 28.34 21.32 -9.81
N GLY A 125 27.42 20.86 -8.94
CA GLY A 125 26.54 21.75 -8.15
C GLY A 125 25.41 22.39 -8.97
N GLU A 126 25.15 21.87 -10.18
CA GLU A 126 24.05 22.30 -11.03
C GLU A 126 22.77 21.54 -10.70
N ASP A 127 21.61 22.11 -11.04
CA ASP A 127 20.33 21.42 -10.90
C ASP A 127 20.27 20.24 -11.89
N PRO A 128 20.18 18.98 -11.40
CA PRO A 128 20.09 17.81 -12.26
C PRO A 128 18.80 17.73 -13.07
N ALA A 129 17.77 18.53 -12.74
CA ALA A 129 16.54 18.63 -13.53
C ALA A 129 16.73 19.44 -14.81
N ASN A 130 17.76 20.28 -14.88
CA ASN A 130 17.97 21.17 -16.03
C ASN A 130 18.15 20.39 -17.33
N GLY A 131 17.16 20.49 -18.24
CA GLY A 131 17.12 19.75 -19.51
C GLY A 131 16.79 18.25 -19.40
N GLN A 132 16.53 17.75 -18.19
CA GLN A 132 16.13 16.35 -17.93
C GLN A 132 14.63 16.23 -17.58
N GLU A 133 13.95 17.35 -17.43
CA GLU A 133 12.52 17.38 -17.12
C GLU A 133 11.69 16.74 -18.22
N ILE A 134 10.69 15.98 -17.79
CA ILE A 134 9.68 15.42 -18.69
C ILE A 134 8.70 16.52 -19.06
N THR A 135 8.42 16.65 -20.33
CA THR A 135 7.44 17.59 -20.87
C THR A 135 6.15 16.87 -21.25
N PRO A 136 5.02 17.59 -21.43
CA PRO A 136 3.80 16.98 -21.98
C PRO A 136 3.99 16.33 -23.37
N ASP A 137 4.93 16.82 -24.17
CA ASP A 137 5.26 16.23 -25.47
C ASP A 137 5.97 14.90 -25.31
N ASP A 138 6.94 14.80 -24.39
CA ASP A 138 7.60 13.55 -24.05
C ASP A 138 6.60 12.49 -23.57
N VAL A 139 5.60 12.89 -22.79
CA VAL A 139 4.56 11.95 -22.31
C VAL A 139 3.73 11.42 -23.49
N ARG A 140 3.38 12.28 -24.45
CA ARG A 140 2.67 11.86 -25.68
C ARG A 140 3.52 10.91 -26.52
N GLU A 141 4.80 11.20 -26.68
CA GLU A 141 5.74 10.36 -27.44
C GLU A 141 5.90 8.98 -26.76
N LEU A 142 6.05 8.96 -25.43
CA LEU A 142 6.13 7.73 -24.66
C LEU A 142 4.84 6.89 -24.81
N GLN A 143 3.66 7.52 -24.71
CA GLN A 143 2.39 6.82 -24.90
C GLN A 143 2.28 6.21 -26.30
N GLN A 144 2.67 6.95 -27.34
CA GLN A 144 2.69 6.43 -28.70
C GLN A 144 3.67 5.27 -28.87
N ARG A 145 4.85 5.34 -28.21
CA ARG A 145 5.83 4.24 -28.24
C ARG A 145 5.30 3.00 -27.53
N MET A 146 4.67 3.15 -26.38
CA MET A 146 3.98 2.04 -25.69
C MET A 146 2.92 1.39 -26.59
N GLN A 147 2.07 2.20 -27.25
CA GLN A 147 1.06 1.68 -28.16
C GLN A 147 1.67 0.88 -29.32
N LYS A 148 2.76 1.38 -29.93
CA LYS A 148 3.48 0.64 -30.98
C LYS A 148 4.01 -0.71 -30.51
N ILE A 149 4.48 -0.81 -29.25
CA ILE A 149 4.94 -2.09 -28.67
C ILE A 149 3.74 -3.06 -28.49
N ILE A 150 2.59 -2.54 -28.08
CA ILE A 150 1.36 -3.33 -27.93
C ILE A 150 0.86 -3.83 -29.29
N ASP A 151 0.80 -2.95 -30.27
CA ASP A 151 0.34 -3.26 -31.63
C ASP A 151 1.25 -4.25 -32.35
N ALA A 152 2.53 -4.27 -31.98
CA ALA A 152 3.51 -5.23 -32.51
C ALA A 152 3.30 -6.66 -32.00
N LYS A 153 2.43 -6.87 -31.01
CA LYS A 153 2.04 -8.20 -30.44
C LYS A 153 3.26 -9.04 -30.05
N LEU A 154 4.19 -8.42 -29.32
CA LEU A 154 5.43 -9.05 -28.91
C LEU A 154 5.20 -10.07 -27.79
N ASP A 155 5.85 -11.21 -27.88
CA ASP A 155 5.83 -12.21 -26.82
C ASP A 155 6.63 -11.74 -25.60
N ILE A 156 6.11 -12.03 -24.43
CA ILE A 156 6.76 -11.76 -23.15
C ILE A 156 7.32 -13.09 -22.64
N HIS A 157 8.60 -13.27 -22.86
CA HIS A 157 9.28 -14.49 -22.47
C HIS A 157 9.70 -14.47 -21.01
N ARG A 158 9.44 -15.59 -20.30
CA ARG A 158 9.86 -15.81 -18.93
C ARG A 158 11.09 -16.71 -18.90
N PHE A 159 12.15 -16.25 -18.27
CA PHE A 159 13.39 -16.99 -18.08
C PHE A 159 13.66 -17.24 -16.59
N GLU A 160 14.42 -18.28 -16.32
CA GLU A 160 14.99 -18.55 -15.00
C GLU A 160 16.49 -18.77 -15.17
N ALA A 161 17.28 -18.09 -14.35
CA ALA A 161 18.73 -18.19 -14.33
C ALA A 161 19.25 -18.37 -12.90
N SER A 162 20.52 -18.75 -12.73
CA SER A 162 21.15 -18.62 -11.43
C SER A 162 21.10 -17.17 -10.99
N THR A 163 20.95 -16.92 -9.68
CA THR A 163 20.92 -15.52 -9.19
C THR A 163 22.23 -14.80 -9.49
N GLU A 164 23.34 -15.51 -9.52
CA GLU A 164 24.65 -14.95 -9.89
C GLU A 164 24.67 -14.46 -11.34
N ASP A 165 24.17 -15.25 -12.30
CA ASP A 165 24.06 -14.85 -13.70
C ASP A 165 23.09 -13.68 -13.89
N ALA A 166 21.96 -13.71 -13.18
CA ALA A 166 21.00 -12.59 -13.21
C ALA A 166 21.64 -11.29 -12.68
N ILE A 167 22.41 -11.35 -11.58
CA ILE A 167 23.16 -10.20 -11.04
C ILE A 167 24.16 -9.67 -12.05
N LYS A 168 24.92 -10.55 -12.72
CA LYS A 168 25.88 -10.15 -13.75
C LYS A 168 25.17 -9.44 -14.90
N MET A 169 24.12 -10.03 -15.44
CA MET A 169 23.30 -9.45 -16.51
C MET A 169 22.76 -8.06 -16.13
N PHE A 170 22.12 -7.91 -14.95
CA PHE A 170 21.56 -6.63 -14.52
C PHE A 170 22.65 -5.58 -14.21
N ARG A 171 23.85 -6.00 -13.82
CA ARG A 171 24.99 -5.11 -13.62
C ARG A 171 25.49 -4.56 -14.97
N GLU A 172 25.58 -5.39 -15.99
CA GLU A 172 25.93 -4.99 -17.37
C GLU A 172 24.88 -4.02 -17.95
N MET A 173 23.60 -4.23 -17.64
CA MET A 173 22.50 -3.33 -18.02
C MET A 173 22.45 -2.03 -17.19
N GLY A 174 23.28 -1.88 -16.15
CA GLY A 174 23.31 -0.70 -15.29
C GLY A 174 22.07 -0.52 -14.39
N THR A 175 21.32 -1.59 -14.09
CA THR A 175 20.14 -1.59 -13.22
C THR A 175 20.52 -1.88 -11.77
N HIS A 176 21.21 -0.92 -11.14
CA HIS A 176 21.85 -1.09 -9.83
C HIS A 176 20.89 -1.45 -8.69
N SER A 177 19.64 -0.97 -8.71
CA SER A 177 18.66 -1.30 -7.66
C SER A 177 18.31 -2.79 -7.64
N LYS A 178 18.23 -3.43 -8.82
CA LYS A 178 17.98 -4.86 -8.95
C LYS A 178 19.18 -5.69 -8.49
N VAL A 179 20.39 -5.27 -8.87
CA VAL A 179 21.63 -5.90 -8.39
C VAL A 179 21.65 -5.91 -6.86
N LYS A 180 21.45 -4.75 -6.21
CA LYS A 180 21.42 -4.66 -4.74
C LYS A 180 20.33 -5.53 -4.09
N LEU A 181 19.15 -5.63 -4.72
CA LEU A 181 18.07 -6.47 -4.24
C LEU A 181 18.46 -7.95 -4.29
N LEU A 182 18.96 -8.41 -5.43
CA LEU A 182 19.30 -9.81 -5.68
C LEU A 182 20.51 -10.28 -4.86
N GLU A 183 21.56 -9.46 -4.70
CA GLU A 183 22.74 -9.75 -3.88
C GLU A 183 22.36 -10.08 -2.42
N ASN A 184 21.24 -9.58 -1.94
CA ASN A 184 20.77 -9.76 -0.57
C ASN A 184 19.55 -10.69 -0.44
N SER A 185 19.09 -11.29 -1.54
CA SER A 185 17.85 -12.10 -1.55
C SER A 185 18.03 -13.51 -0.95
N GLY A 186 19.26 -14.03 -0.92
CA GLY A 186 19.56 -15.42 -0.51
C GLY A 186 18.99 -16.49 -1.46
N ARG A 187 18.52 -16.13 -2.65
CA ARG A 187 17.93 -17.04 -3.64
C ARG A 187 19.00 -17.64 -4.53
N LEU A 188 18.82 -18.92 -4.86
CA LEU A 188 19.69 -19.60 -5.82
C LEU A 188 19.32 -19.28 -7.27
N TYR A 189 18.04 -19.11 -7.56
CA TYR A 189 17.49 -18.83 -8.87
C TYR A 189 16.65 -17.57 -8.89
N THR A 190 16.72 -16.85 -9.99
CA THR A 190 15.97 -15.61 -10.24
C THR A 190 15.22 -15.73 -11.57
N THR A 191 13.91 -15.43 -11.52
CA THR A 191 13.09 -15.33 -12.72
C THR A 191 13.16 -13.90 -13.25
N TYR A 192 13.34 -13.73 -14.57
CA TYR A 192 13.25 -12.45 -15.26
C TYR A 192 12.45 -12.58 -16.55
N TYR A 193 12.09 -11.45 -17.14
CA TYR A 193 11.29 -11.38 -18.34
C TYR A 193 12.04 -10.64 -19.46
N ASP A 194 11.69 -10.95 -20.72
CA ASP A 194 12.26 -10.35 -21.92
C ASP A 194 11.13 -9.98 -22.89
N ILE A 195 11.17 -8.74 -23.38
CA ILE A 195 10.38 -8.26 -24.52
C ILE A 195 11.36 -7.75 -25.57
N ASP A 196 11.52 -8.50 -26.65
CA ASP A 196 12.34 -8.10 -27.79
C ASP A 196 13.74 -7.59 -27.37
N GLY A 197 14.43 -8.40 -26.53
CA GLY A 197 15.78 -8.14 -26.05
C GLY A 197 15.87 -7.20 -24.83
N TYR A 198 14.80 -6.50 -24.46
CA TYR A 198 14.76 -5.71 -23.23
C TYR A 198 14.39 -6.60 -22.04
N LYS A 199 15.32 -6.78 -21.10
CA LYS A 199 15.19 -7.67 -19.97
C LYS A 199 14.90 -6.92 -18.69
N ASP A 200 13.98 -7.47 -17.87
CA ASP A 200 13.65 -6.88 -16.58
C ASP A 200 13.21 -7.93 -15.55
N TYR A 201 13.24 -7.52 -14.28
CA TYR A 201 12.83 -8.32 -13.14
C TYR A 201 11.54 -7.78 -12.53
N TYR A 202 10.57 -8.68 -12.36
CA TYR A 202 9.34 -8.39 -11.61
C TYR A 202 9.06 -9.49 -10.58
N TYR A 203 8.67 -9.06 -9.39
CA TYR A 203 8.32 -9.99 -8.33
C TYR A 203 6.86 -10.46 -8.49
N GLY A 204 6.56 -11.23 -9.46
CA GLY A 204 5.22 -11.72 -9.77
C GLY A 204 5.09 -12.07 -11.24
N THR A 205 3.91 -12.54 -11.61
CA THR A 205 3.67 -12.94 -12.99
C THR A 205 3.29 -11.75 -13.88
N LEU A 206 3.58 -11.87 -15.17
CA LEU A 206 3.22 -10.96 -16.26
C LEU A 206 2.27 -11.67 -17.24
N LEU A 207 1.66 -10.92 -18.15
CA LEU A 207 0.99 -11.42 -19.34
C LEU A 207 1.98 -12.14 -20.25
N THR A 208 1.46 -12.88 -21.22
CA THR A 208 2.29 -13.68 -22.14
C THR A 208 2.62 -12.94 -23.43
N ASN A 209 1.80 -11.95 -23.81
CA ASN A 209 1.98 -11.15 -25.02
C ASN A 209 1.54 -9.71 -24.77
N THR A 210 2.19 -8.75 -25.41
CA THR A 210 1.89 -7.32 -25.26
C THR A 210 0.51 -6.96 -25.78
N SER A 211 -0.06 -7.69 -26.74
CA SER A 211 -1.41 -7.45 -27.29
C SER A 211 -2.54 -7.76 -26.29
N GLU A 212 -2.25 -8.43 -25.18
CA GLU A 212 -3.22 -8.66 -24.11
C GLU A 212 -3.48 -7.39 -23.27
N VAL A 213 -2.67 -6.33 -23.46
CA VAL A 213 -2.92 -5.02 -22.86
C VAL A 213 -3.92 -4.26 -23.71
N SER A 214 -5.13 -4.10 -23.20
CA SER A 214 -6.27 -3.48 -23.91
C SER A 214 -6.43 -2.00 -23.66
N LEU A 215 -6.07 -1.50 -22.47
CA LEU A 215 -6.33 -0.12 -22.06
C LEU A 215 -5.26 0.39 -21.09
N PHE A 216 -4.72 1.57 -21.38
CA PHE A 216 -3.85 2.33 -20.48
C PHE A 216 -3.90 3.82 -20.86
N GLY A 217 -3.40 4.70 -20.00
CA GLY A 217 -3.22 6.11 -20.33
C GLY A 217 -1.99 6.68 -19.63
N LEU A 218 -1.39 7.70 -20.23
CA LEU A 218 -0.34 8.50 -19.60
C LEU A 218 -0.78 9.95 -19.54
N ASP A 219 -0.67 10.56 -18.37
CA ASP A 219 -0.89 11.98 -18.17
C ASP A 219 0.39 12.62 -17.62
N TYR A 220 0.65 13.87 -18.04
CA TYR A 220 1.67 14.68 -17.37
C TYR A 220 1.17 15.06 -15.97
N TYR A 221 1.94 14.71 -14.95
CA TYR A 221 1.54 14.89 -13.56
C TYR A 221 2.69 15.45 -12.73
N TYR A 222 2.54 16.71 -12.28
CA TYR A 222 3.62 17.49 -11.66
C TYR A 222 4.87 17.53 -12.56
N ASN A 223 5.99 16.97 -12.11
CA ASN A 223 7.26 16.86 -12.85
C ASN A 223 7.54 15.44 -13.37
N GLY A 224 6.53 14.60 -13.47
CA GLY A 224 6.64 13.21 -13.90
C GLY A 224 5.43 12.76 -14.71
N ILE A 225 5.14 11.48 -14.65
CA ILE A 225 4.10 10.82 -15.43
C ILE A 225 3.13 10.12 -14.49
N LEU A 226 1.84 10.23 -14.74
CA LEU A 226 0.82 9.38 -14.16
C LEU A 226 0.48 8.28 -15.15
N LEU A 227 0.84 7.04 -14.85
CA LEU A 227 0.38 5.86 -15.57
C LEU A 227 -1.00 5.46 -15.04
N ARG A 228 -2.02 5.59 -15.89
CA ARG A 228 -3.39 5.19 -15.57
C ARG A 228 -3.65 3.76 -16.03
N ILE A 229 -4.36 3.02 -15.22
CA ILE A 229 -4.71 1.61 -15.45
C ILE A 229 -6.23 1.43 -15.52
N PRO A 230 -6.73 0.31 -16.09
CA PRO A 230 -8.15 -0.02 -16.06
C PRO A 230 -8.71 -0.02 -14.65
N SER A 231 -9.93 0.50 -14.49
CA SER A 231 -10.67 0.36 -13.23
C SER A 231 -10.97 -1.11 -12.96
N ARG A 232 -10.87 -1.52 -11.71
CA ARG A 232 -11.25 -2.89 -11.34
C ARG A 232 -12.77 -3.10 -11.33
N GLU A 233 -13.54 -2.04 -11.12
CA GLU A 233 -15.01 -2.09 -11.12
C GLU A 233 -15.56 -2.12 -12.55
N ASP A 234 -14.94 -1.38 -13.47
CA ASP A 234 -15.28 -1.33 -14.88
C ASP A 234 -14.00 -1.32 -15.73
N PRO A 235 -13.46 -2.51 -16.10
CA PRO A 235 -12.20 -2.60 -16.84
C PRO A 235 -12.23 -2.00 -18.25
N SER A 236 -13.41 -1.65 -18.78
CA SER A 236 -13.54 -0.91 -20.04
C SER A 236 -13.12 0.57 -19.92
N LYS A 237 -12.93 1.07 -18.69
CA LYS A 237 -12.58 2.46 -18.40
C LYS A 237 -11.32 2.57 -17.58
N LEU A 238 -10.57 3.64 -17.81
CA LEU A 238 -9.47 4.01 -16.93
C LEU A 238 -9.99 4.45 -15.56
N GLY A 239 -9.24 4.15 -14.51
CA GLY A 239 -9.50 4.68 -13.17
C GLY A 239 -9.67 6.21 -13.22
N ALA A 240 -10.61 6.75 -12.43
CA ALA A 240 -10.90 8.17 -12.42
C ALA A 240 -9.64 8.97 -12.00
N PHE A 241 -9.37 10.06 -12.74
CA PHE A 241 -8.34 11.01 -12.33
C PHE A 241 -8.83 11.82 -11.12
N VAL A 242 -8.12 11.74 -10.02
CA VAL A 242 -8.39 12.50 -8.79
C VAL A 242 -7.13 13.25 -8.41
N ARG A 243 -7.20 14.58 -8.40
CA ARG A 243 -6.06 15.39 -7.97
C ARG A 243 -5.86 15.25 -6.46
N GLN A 244 -4.63 14.93 -6.03
CA GLN A 244 -4.26 14.64 -4.65
C GLN A 244 -2.99 15.42 -4.28
N ASP A 245 -3.12 16.75 -4.19
CA ASP A 245 -1.97 17.65 -4.01
C ASP A 245 -1.28 17.43 -2.65
N LYS A 246 -2.06 17.36 -1.56
CA LYS A 246 -1.51 17.16 -0.22
C LYS A 246 -0.88 15.79 -0.05
N MET A 247 -1.47 14.77 -0.68
CA MET A 247 -0.89 13.45 -0.70
C MET A 247 0.44 13.43 -1.46
N PHE A 248 0.54 14.14 -2.58
CA PHE A 248 1.77 14.26 -3.35
C PHE A 248 2.86 15.01 -2.57
N ASP A 249 2.51 16.09 -1.86
CA ASP A 249 3.45 16.84 -1.03
C ASP A 249 4.07 15.98 0.08
N ILE A 250 3.28 15.10 0.74
CA ILE A 250 3.82 14.20 1.76
C ILE A 250 4.77 13.16 1.18
N PHE A 251 4.53 12.70 -0.06
CA PHE A 251 5.48 11.83 -0.76
C PHE A 251 6.78 12.56 -1.07
N GLN A 252 6.73 13.81 -1.53
CA GLN A 252 7.92 14.63 -1.78
C GLN A 252 8.74 14.88 -0.49
N GLU A 253 8.06 15.12 0.63
CA GLU A 253 8.71 15.22 1.93
C GLU A 253 9.46 13.92 2.28
N HIS A 254 8.83 12.77 2.08
CA HIS A 254 9.46 11.47 2.34
C HIS A 254 10.60 11.14 1.38
N HIS A 255 10.58 11.60 0.13
CA HIS A 255 11.74 11.49 -0.76
C HIS A 255 12.96 12.23 -0.19
N LYS A 256 12.78 13.44 0.39
CA LYS A 256 13.85 14.13 1.09
C LYS A 256 14.37 13.34 2.30
N TRP A 257 13.48 12.68 3.05
CA TRP A 257 13.89 11.79 4.15
C TRP A 257 14.70 10.59 3.65
N GLN A 258 14.29 9.99 2.53
CA GLN A 258 15.03 8.91 1.89
C GLN A 258 16.45 9.35 1.47
N GLU A 259 16.59 10.57 0.95
CA GLU A 259 17.89 11.16 0.61
C GLU A 259 18.78 11.37 1.85
N ILE A 260 18.23 11.92 2.94
CA ILE A 260 18.94 12.09 4.21
C ILE A 260 19.44 10.75 4.76
N LEU A 261 18.62 9.70 4.65
CA LEU A 261 18.92 8.37 5.16
C LEU A 261 19.75 7.52 4.18
N GLY A 262 19.81 7.91 2.90
CA GLY A 262 20.43 7.12 1.84
C GLY A 262 19.70 5.78 1.56
N ILE A 263 18.40 5.70 1.88
CA ILE A 263 17.58 4.49 1.76
C ILE A 263 16.39 4.78 0.84
N ARG A 264 16.41 4.25 -0.36
CA ARG A 264 15.27 4.33 -1.30
C ARG A 264 14.66 2.96 -1.60
N THR A 265 15.48 1.92 -1.57
CA THR A 265 15.07 0.55 -1.92
C THR A 265 15.36 -0.44 -0.79
N VAL A 266 14.70 -1.61 -0.86
CA VAL A 266 14.98 -2.73 0.04
C VAL A 266 16.45 -3.16 -0.04
N GLY A 267 17.06 -3.09 -1.23
CA GLY A 267 18.49 -3.35 -1.39
C GLY A 267 19.37 -2.39 -0.57
N ASP A 268 19.02 -1.09 -0.52
CA ASP A 268 19.72 -0.09 0.30
C ASP A 268 19.52 -0.37 1.79
N LEU A 269 18.29 -0.68 2.21
CA LEU A 269 17.97 -1.06 3.59
C LEU A 269 18.76 -2.28 4.04
N ASN A 270 18.74 -3.35 3.25
CA ASN A 270 19.48 -4.58 3.54
C ASN A 270 20.99 -4.35 3.67
N LYS A 271 21.55 -3.49 2.81
CA LYS A 271 22.95 -3.08 2.89
C LYS A 271 23.24 -2.34 4.21
N ALA A 272 22.39 -1.37 4.58
CA ALA A 272 22.55 -0.62 5.83
C ALA A 272 22.47 -1.55 7.06
N ILE A 273 21.53 -2.50 7.07
CA ILE A 273 21.40 -3.51 8.12
C ILE A 273 22.67 -4.37 8.22
N SER A 274 23.18 -4.86 7.07
CA SER A 274 24.39 -5.71 7.02
C SER A 274 25.66 -4.98 7.48
N GLN A 275 25.69 -3.66 7.35
CA GLN A 275 26.78 -2.79 7.78
C GLN A 275 26.66 -2.36 9.26
N GLY A 276 25.64 -2.83 9.98
CA GLY A 276 25.40 -2.47 11.38
C GLY A 276 24.81 -1.07 11.60
N HIS A 277 24.25 -0.46 10.57
CA HIS A 277 23.71 0.91 10.63
C HIS A 277 22.23 0.97 11.05
N ALA A 278 21.62 -0.15 11.45
CA ALA A 278 20.21 -0.24 11.80
C ALA A 278 19.81 0.75 12.92
N ASN A 279 20.57 0.82 14.01
CA ASN A 279 20.29 1.75 15.11
C ASN A 279 20.28 3.22 14.68
N ARG A 280 21.26 3.62 13.85
CA ARG A 280 21.32 4.99 13.33
C ARG A 280 20.12 5.30 12.45
N LEU A 281 19.71 4.34 11.61
CA LEU A 281 18.53 4.47 10.75
C LEU A 281 17.26 4.66 11.59
N ILE A 282 17.08 3.87 12.66
CA ILE A 282 15.95 3.97 13.58
C ILE A 282 15.95 5.37 14.25
N GLN A 283 17.06 5.78 14.84
CA GLN A 283 17.17 7.06 15.54
C GLN A 283 16.83 8.26 14.65
N ILE A 284 17.35 8.30 13.41
CA ILE A 284 17.07 9.40 12.47
C ILE A 284 15.60 9.36 12.04
N SER A 285 15.05 8.19 11.74
CA SER A 285 13.65 8.05 11.32
C SER A 285 12.68 8.48 12.43
N GLU A 286 12.93 8.10 13.68
CA GLU A 286 12.13 8.54 14.84
C GLU A 286 12.23 10.05 15.06
N ALA A 287 13.43 10.63 14.93
CA ALA A 287 13.63 12.07 15.06
C ALA A 287 12.90 12.85 13.94
N LEU A 288 12.90 12.35 12.71
CA LEU A 288 12.16 12.96 11.60
C LEU A 288 10.64 12.93 11.85
N GLN A 289 10.11 11.81 12.34
CA GLN A 289 8.70 11.73 12.71
C GLN A 289 8.35 12.67 13.88
N GLU A 290 9.17 12.71 14.93
CA GLU A 290 8.92 13.57 16.07
C GLU A 290 8.94 15.05 15.67
N LYS A 291 9.91 15.44 14.82
CA LYS A 291 9.96 16.80 14.26
C LYS A 291 8.67 17.14 13.51
N LYS A 292 8.15 16.24 12.68
CA LYS A 292 6.91 16.47 11.93
C LYS A 292 5.69 16.59 12.85
N ILE A 293 5.60 15.77 13.89
CA ILE A 293 4.50 15.85 14.87
C ILE A 293 4.57 17.17 15.63
N ALA A 294 5.77 17.63 16.02
CA ALA A 294 5.96 18.93 16.65
C ALA A 294 5.55 20.08 15.72
N GLU A 295 5.91 20.04 14.44
CA GLU A 295 5.48 21.03 13.45
C GLU A 295 3.95 21.10 13.31
N ILE A 296 3.26 19.94 13.34
CA ILE A 296 1.78 19.89 13.33
C ILE A 296 1.21 20.50 14.61
N ALA A 297 1.77 20.19 15.78
CA ALA A 297 1.34 20.77 17.06
C ALA A 297 1.54 22.30 17.08
N ASP A 298 2.63 22.80 16.53
CA ASP A 298 2.90 24.23 16.38
C ASP A 298 1.87 24.92 15.47
N GLN A 299 1.48 24.28 14.36
CA GLN A 299 0.43 24.81 13.47
C GLN A 299 -0.90 24.93 14.20
N ILE A 300 -1.25 23.91 14.99
CA ILE A 300 -2.49 23.90 15.80
C ILE A 300 -2.44 25.03 16.83
N ALA A 301 -1.34 25.17 17.58
CA ALA A 301 -1.20 26.18 18.63
C ALA A 301 -1.21 27.63 18.07
N ARG A 302 -0.66 27.84 16.86
CA ARG A 302 -0.66 29.17 16.20
C ARG A 302 -2.02 29.55 15.61
N ARG A 303 -2.89 28.59 15.27
CA ARG A 303 -4.22 28.85 14.73
C ARG A 303 -5.18 29.23 15.86
N LYS A 304 -5.46 30.52 15.99
CA LYS A 304 -6.37 31.04 17.03
C LYS A 304 -7.77 30.41 16.88
N GLY A 305 -8.35 30.03 18.01
CA GLY A 305 -9.72 29.53 18.07
C GLY A 305 -9.87 28.01 17.93
N VAL A 306 -8.81 27.27 17.63
CA VAL A 306 -8.88 25.80 17.56
C VAL A 306 -9.21 25.23 18.93
N ARG A 307 -10.29 24.47 19.01
CA ARG A 307 -10.80 23.77 20.20
C ARG A 307 -10.91 22.27 19.97
N MET A 308 -10.81 21.83 18.69
CA MET A 308 -10.95 20.43 18.29
C MET A 308 -9.90 20.06 17.24
N VAL A 309 -9.21 18.96 17.47
CA VAL A 309 -8.29 18.33 16.51
C VAL A 309 -8.89 17.01 16.09
N LEU A 310 -9.13 16.82 14.82
CA LEU A 310 -9.66 15.59 14.23
C LEU A 310 -8.52 14.79 13.59
N ILE A 311 -8.34 13.53 13.99
CA ILE A 311 -7.30 12.66 13.44
C ILE A 311 -7.95 11.49 12.73
N ALA A 312 -7.94 11.52 11.40
CA ALA A 312 -8.43 10.41 10.57
C ALA A 312 -7.29 9.64 9.93
N GLY A 313 -7.66 8.49 9.41
CA GLY A 313 -6.79 7.62 8.62
C GLY A 313 -7.34 6.22 8.53
N PRO A 314 -6.92 5.42 7.55
CA PRO A 314 -7.46 4.10 7.34
C PRO A 314 -7.07 3.12 8.46
N SER A 315 -7.68 1.95 8.46
CA SER A 315 -7.38 0.91 9.47
C SER A 315 -5.89 0.55 9.50
N SER A 316 -5.34 0.38 10.72
CA SER A 316 -3.91 0.10 10.98
C SER A 316 -2.94 1.14 10.42
N SER A 317 -3.38 2.40 10.31
CA SER A 317 -2.53 3.52 9.90
C SER A 317 -1.69 4.11 11.04
N GLY A 318 -1.91 3.71 12.31
CA GLY A 318 -1.19 4.27 13.46
C GLY A 318 -1.82 5.55 14.01
N LYS A 319 -3.12 5.77 13.79
CA LYS A 319 -3.87 6.94 14.30
C LYS A 319 -3.74 7.11 15.80
N THR A 320 -3.96 6.02 16.54
CA THR A 320 -3.99 6.06 18.01
C THR A 320 -2.66 6.52 18.59
N THR A 321 -1.54 5.96 18.12
CA THR A 321 -0.21 6.43 18.56
C THR A 321 0.08 7.84 18.07
N THR A 322 -0.33 8.20 16.86
CA THR A 322 -0.22 9.58 16.35
C THR A 322 -0.97 10.54 17.27
N CYS A 323 -2.19 10.20 17.69
CA CYS A 323 -2.99 10.96 18.66
C CYS A 323 -2.23 11.14 19.98
N LYS A 324 -1.65 10.07 20.54
CA LYS A 324 -0.88 10.11 21.79
C LYS A 324 0.37 11.01 21.67
N ARG A 325 1.17 10.81 20.61
CA ARG A 325 2.39 11.62 20.36
C ARG A 325 2.05 13.10 20.11
N LEU A 326 1.02 13.38 19.30
CA LEU A 326 0.55 14.74 19.06
C LEU A 326 0.05 15.39 20.35
N SER A 327 -0.65 14.65 21.20
CA SER A 327 -1.10 15.14 22.51
C SER A 327 0.07 15.57 23.39
N VAL A 328 1.18 14.82 23.39
CA VAL A 328 2.40 15.25 24.12
C VAL A 328 2.92 16.57 23.58
N GLN A 329 3.01 16.75 22.27
CA GLN A 329 3.50 17.98 21.65
C GLN A 329 2.53 19.17 21.82
N LEU A 330 1.23 18.92 21.85
CA LEU A 330 0.24 19.96 22.21
C LEU A 330 0.43 20.43 23.65
N ALA A 331 0.69 19.51 24.60
CA ALA A 331 0.98 19.85 25.98
C ALA A 331 2.28 20.69 26.13
N VAL A 332 3.33 20.37 25.34
CA VAL A 332 4.55 21.18 25.25
C VAL A 332 4.24 22.63 24.81
N ASN A 333 3.25 22.81 23.94
CA ASN A 333 2.80 24.13 23.48
C ASN A 333 1.79 24.81 24.44
N GLY A 334 1.58 24.26 25.66
CA GLY A 334 0.67 24.83 26.67
C GLY A 334 -0.80 24.57 26.45
N LEU A 335 -1.16 23.66 25.54
CA LEU A 335 -2.53 23.18 25.34
C LEU A 335 -2.75 21.90 26.15
N TYR A 336 -3.99 21.67 26.61
CA TYR A 336 -4.34 20.47 27.36
C TYR A 336 -5.21 19.55 26.48
N PRO A 337 -4.62 18.54 25.83
CA PRO A 337 -5.36 17.66 24.94
C PRO A 337 -6.22 16.66 25.72
N ILE A 338 -7.47 16.49 25.29
CA ILE A 338 -8.40 15.49 25.81
C ILE A 338 -8.77 14.55 24.67
N GLY A 339 -8.32 13.29 24.77
CA GLY A 339 -8.54 12.27 23.74
C GLY A 339 -9.95 11.69 23.81
N ILE A 340 -10.58 11.58 22.64
CA ILE A 340 -11.86 10.91 22.40
C ILE A 340 -11.67 9.96 21.21
N SER A 341 -12.05 8.68 21.37
CA SER A 341 -12.09 7.72 20.27
C SER A 341 -13.48 7.64 19.66
N LEU A 342 -13.58 7.73 18.34
CA LEU A 342 -14.84 7.50 17.63
C LEU A 342 -15.30 6.04 17.76
N ASP A 343 -14.38 5.11 18.03
CA ASP A 343 -14.73 3.71 18.24
C ASP A 343 -15.63 3.51 19.48
N ASP A 344 -15.62 4.44 20.43
CA ASP A 344 -16.55 4.41 21.58
C ASP A 344 -18.00 4.77 21.22
N TYR A 345 -18.22 5.34 20.03
CA TYR A 345 -19.54 5.73 19.51
C TYR A 345 -20.16 4.73 18.55
N PHE A 346 -19.63 3.51 18.44
CA PHE A 346 -20.29 2.48 17.63
C PHE A 346 -21.68 2.16 18.18
N LEU A 347 -22.62 1.97 17.26
CA LEU A 347 -23.95 1.41 17.58
C LEU A 347 -23.81 -0.04 18.04
N ASP A 348 -24.83 -0.53 18.77
CA ASP A 348 -24.93 -1.95 19.08
C ASP A 348 -24.82 -2.78 17.80
N ARG A 349 -24.19 -3.95 17.90
CA ARG A 349 -23.85 -4.78 16.72
C ARG A 349 -25.06 -5.12 15.85
N ASP A 350 -26.22 -5.36 16.47
CA ASP A 350 -27.46 -5.67 15.75
C ASP A 350 -28.00 -4.49 14.93
N LYS A 351 -27.62 -3.25 15.29
CA LYS A 351 -27.98 -2.01 14.59
C LYS A 351 -26.93 -1.57 13.54
N THR A 352 -25.76 -2.24 13.50
CA THR A 352 -24.70 -1.94 12.52
C THR A 352 -25.21 -2.21 11.10
N PRO A 353 -25.00 -1.29 10.13
CA PRO A 353 -25.32 -1.53 8.72
C PRO A 353 -24.71 -2.83 8.20
N ARG A 354 -25.37 -3.43 7.21
CA ARG A 354 -24.87 -4.65 6.57
C ARG A 354 -24.37 -4.34 5.16
N ASP A 355 -23.33 -5.05 4.76
CA ASP A 355 -22.80 -4.99 3.40
C ASP A 355 -23.67 -5.83 2.41
N GLU A 356 -23.27 -5.86 1.14
CA GLU A 356 -23.98 -6.58 0.06
C GLU A 356 -24.06 -8.11 0.29
N ASN A 357 -23.16 -8.65 1.12
CA ASN A 357 -23.13 -10.07 1.47
C ASN A 357 -23.95 -10.38 2.73
N GLY A 358 -24.51 -9.34 3.38
CA GLY A 358 -25.25 -9.46 4.63
C GLY A 358 -24.36 -9.47 5.87
N ASP A 359 -23.05 -9.26 5.75
CA ASP A 359 -22.12 -9.13 6.86
C ASP A 359 -22.17 -7.73 7.47
N PHE A 360 -21.80 -7.58 8.75
CA PHE A 360 -21.76 -6.28 9.40
C PHE A 360 -20.67 -5.39 8.81
N ASP A 361 -21.06 -4.20 8.33
CA ASP A 361 -20.16 -3.18 7.78
C ASP A 361 -19.72 -2.18 8.87
N PHE A 362 -18.69 -2.54 9.63
CA PHE A 362 -18.12 -1.66 10.66
C PHE A 362 -17.32 -0.47 10.10
N GLU A 363 -17.05 -0.46 8.80
CA GLU A 363 -16.38 0.67 8.14
C GLU A 363 -17.40 1.71 7.61
N HIS A 364 -18.70 1.43 7.73
CA HIS A 364 -19.78 2.34 7.32
C HIS A 364 -19.89 3.53 8.29
N LEU A 365 -20.07 4.75 7.78
CA LEU A 365 -20.20 5.94 8.62
C LEU A 365 -21.34 5.81 9.65
N HIS A 366 -22.49 5.28 9.22
CA HIS A 366 -23.65 5.06 10.09
C HIS A 366 -23.55 3.80 10.98
N ALA A 367 -22.37 3.19 11.08
CA ALA A 367 -22.07 2.27 12.18
C ALA A 367 -21.84 3.04 13.50
N LEU A 368 -21.60 4.37 13.41
CA LEU A 368 -21.48 5.27 14.55
C LEU A 368 -22.84 5.89 14.91
N ASP A 369 -23.04 6.15 16.19
CA ASP A 369 -24.15 6.96 16.71
C ASP A 369 -23.85 8.46 16.47
N LEU A 370 -24.04 8.90 15.22
CA LEU A 370 -23.77 10.29 14.82
C LEU A 370 -24.61 11.30 15.58
N PRO A 371 -25.91 11.07 15.87
CA PRO A 371 -26.71 11.99 16.67
C PRO A 371 -26.13 12.20 18.08
N LEU A 372 -25.75 11.11 18.77
CA LEU A 372 -25.16 11.20 20.11
C LEU A 372 -23.79 11.92 20.03
N LEU A 373 -22.97 11.57 19.06
CA LEU A 373 -21.66 12.20 18.86
C LEU A 373 -21.79 13.71 18.65
N ASN A 374 -22.63 14.15 17.71
CA ASN A 374 -22.82 15.58 17.43
C ASN A 374 -23.38 16.32 18.64
N GLN A 375 -24.38 15.75 19.34
CA GLN A 375 -24.92 16.31 20.56
C GLN A 375 -23.84 16.53 21.63
N GLN A 376 -23.02 15.52 21.88
CA GLN A 376 -21.96 15.58 22.89
C GLN A 376 -20.82 16.52 22.50
N MET A 377 -20.41 16.52 21.23
CA MET A 377 -19.36 17.44 20.76
C MET A 377 -19.82 18.90 20.88
N ASN A 378 -21.05 19.20 20.48
CA ASN A 378 -21.61 20.55 20.61
C ASN A 378 -21.72 20.98 22.08
N ALA A 379 -22.19 20.12 22.96
CA ALA A 379 -22.29 20.39 24.42
C ALA A 379 -20.88 20.66 25.01
N LEU A 380 -19.88 19.85 24.67
CA LEU A 380 -18.50 20.07 25.10
C LEU A 380 -17.95 21.40 24.59
N MET A 381 -18.20 21.75 23.33
CA MET A 381 -17.77 23.02 22.73
C MET A 381 -18.46 24.23 23.41
N ALA A 382 -19.70 24.06 23.87
CA ALA A 382 -20.44 25.05 24.69
C ALA A 382 -19.95 25.09 26.14
N GLY A 383 -19.06 24.19 26.57
CA GLY A 383 -18.58 24.13 27.97
C GLY A 383 -19.51 23.39 28.92
N GLU A 384 -20.40 22.56 28.40
CA GLU A 384 -21.29 21.72 29.20
C GLU A 384 -20.60 20.41 29.60
N GLU A 385 -21.09 19.76 30.66
CA GLU A 385 -20.61 18.44 31.10
C GLU A 385 -21.39 17.34 30.36
N VAL A 386 -20.68 16.38 29.79
CA VAL A 386 -21.26 15.19 29.15
C VAL A 386 -20.66 13.90 29.73
N GLU A 387 -21.42 12.82 29.71
CA GLU A 387 -20.93 11.47 30.02
C GLU A 387 -20.65 10.74 28.70
N LEU A 388 -19.37 10.43 28.46
CA LEU A 388 -18.93 9.77 27.23
C LEU A 388 -19.39 8.30 27.19
N PRO A 389 -19.81 7.75 26.05
CA PRO A 389 -20.05 6.33 25.89
C PRO A 389 -18.77 5.53 25.92
N ARG A 390 -18.89 4.21 25.98
CA ARG A 390 -17.83 3.23 25.76
C ARG A 390 -18.37 2.06 24.97
N TYR A 391 -17.67 1.67 23.91
CA TYR A 391 -18.07 0.48 23.16
C TYR A 391 -17.34 -0.77 23.65
N ASN A 392 -18.10 -1.79 24.00
CA ASN A 392 -17.58 -3.08 24.42
C ASN A 392 -17.51 -4.02 23.21
N PHE A 393 -16.32 -4.16 22.63
CA PHE A 393 -16.09 -4.98 21.42
C PHE A 393 -16.39 -6.47 21.63
N GLN A 394 -16.24 -7.01 22.84
CA GLN A 394 -16.54 -8.41 23.13
C GLN A 394 -18.06 -8.66 23.11
N LYS A 395 -18.81 -7.80 23.79
CA LYS A 395 -20.26 -7.88 23.83
C LYS A 395 -20.91 -7.35 22.54
N GLY A 396 -20.23 -6.44 21.83
CA GLY A 396 -20.78 -5.75 20.66
C GLY A 396 -21.87 -4.74 21.02
N MET A 397 -21.72 -4.03 22.15
CA MET A 397 -22.71 -3.11 22.68
C MET A 397 -22.08 -1.82 23.18
N SER A 398 -22.81 -0.71 23.04
CA SER A 398 -22.48 0.57 23.65
C SER A 398 -22.91 0.55 25.12
N GLU A 399 -22.03 1.00 25.99
CA GLU A 399 -22.25 1.05 27.45
C GLU A 399 -21.93 2.46 27.97
N LYS A 400 -22.51 2.82 29.12
CA LYS A 400 -22.10 4.04 29.84
C LYS A 400 -20.67 3.85 30.38
N SER A 401 -19.76 4.79 30.08
CA SER A 401 -18.37 4.69 30.56
C SER A 401 -18.19 5.13 32.01
N GLY A 402 -19.14 5.93 32.56
CA GLY A 402 -18.96 6.66 33.81
C GLY A 402 -17.99 7.85 33.72
N ARG A 403 -17.37 8.05 32.56
CA ARG A 403 -16.43 9.15 32.34
C ARG A 403 -17.17 10.42 31.98
N LYS A 404 -17.22 11.36 32.93
CA LYS A 404 -17.76 12.69 32.72
C LYS A 404 -16.66 13.65 32.26
N LEU A 405 -16.99 14.47 31.29
CA LEU A 405 -16.07 15.43 30.69
C LEU A 405 -16.72 16.79 30.54
N LYS A 406 -15.98 17.85 30.89
CA LYS A 406 -16.32 19.24 30.66
C LYS A 406 -15.10 19.98 30.19
N LEU A 407 -15.17 20.63 29.03
CA LEU A 407 -14.05 21.32 28.41
C LEU A 407 -13.77 22.66 29.10
N LYS A 408 -12.52 22.87 29.50
CA LYS A 408 -12.04 24.11 30.13
C LYS A 408 -11.30 25.00 29.12
N GLY A 409 -10.93 26.22 29.51
CA GLY A 409 -10.48 27.29 28.62
C GLY A 409 -9.34 26.97 27.65
N ASN A 410 -8.30 26.28 28.11
CA ASN A 410 -7.14 25.88 27.28
C ASN A 410 -7.09 24.39 26.94
N GLU A 411 -8.17 23.67 27.17
CA GLU A 411 -8.32 22.28 26.77
C GLU A 411 -8.76 22.19 25.32
N VAL A 412 -8.19 21.20 24.60
CA VAL A 412 -8.45 20.92 23.19
C VAL A 412 -8.89 19.47 23.07
N LEU A 413 -10.04 19.23 22.45
CA LEU A 413 -10.49 17.88 22.11
C LEU A 413 -9.61 17.30 21.01
N VAL A 414 -9.10 16.08 21.19
CA VAL A 414 -8.41 15.33 20.17
C VAL A 414 -9.21 14.09 19.85
N VAL A 415 -9.97 14.16 18.76
CA VAL A 415 -10.91 13.12 18.34
C VAL A 415 -10.27 12.27 17.27
N GLU A 416 -10.08 10.98 17.53
CA GLU A 416 -9.48 10.07 16.55
C GLU A 416 -10.48 9.02 16.07
N GLY A 417 -10.42 8.68 14.79
CA GLY A 417 -11.19 7.60 14.19
C GLY A 417 -11.15 7.61 12.68
N ILE A 418 -11.61 6.53 12.06
CA ILE A 418 -11.53 6.38 10.59
C ILE A 418 -12.34 7.45 9.84
N HIS A 419 -13.42 7.95 10.43
CA HIS A 419 -14.36 8.92 9.86
C HIS A 419 -14.10 10.38 10.25
N ALA A 420 -13.05 10.66 11.02
CA ALA A 420 -12.84 11.98 11.64
C ALA A 420 -12.72 13.15 10.62
N LEU A 421 -12.40 12.90 9.33
CA LEU A 421 -12.40 13.93 8.29
C LEU A 421 -13.68 13.95 7.42
N ASN A 422 -14.66 13.11 7.71
CA ASN A 422 -15.93 13.20 6.99
C ASN A 422 -16.70 14.43 7.49
N PRO A 423 -17.14 15.35 6.60
CA PRO A 423 -17.85 16.57 6.98
C PRO A 423 -19.14 16.33 7.77
N GLU A 424 -19.82 15.21 7.55
CA GLU A 424 -21.05 14.86 8.29
C GLU A 424 -20.83 14.70 9.80
N LEU A 425 -19.58 14.38 10.20
CA LEU A 425 -19.23 14.15 11.61
C LEU A 425 -19.28 15.45 12.45
N THR A 426 -18.97 16.60 11.83
CA THR A 426 -18.81 17.89 12.53
C THR A 426 -19.54 19.02 11.83
N SER A 427 -20.66 18.73 11.17
CA SER A 427 -21.41 19.69 10.33
C SER A 427 -21.90 20.91 11.10
N GLU A 428 -22.08 20.81 12.43
CA GLU A 428 -22.57 21.89 13.28
C GLU A 428 -21.45 22.67 14.00
N ILE A 429 -20.17 22.27 13.85
CA ILE A 429 -19.02 22.91 14.50
C ILE A 429 -18.33 23.82 13.50
N PRO A 430 -18.10 25.11 13.84
CA PRO A 430 -17.43 26.06 12.95
C PRO A 430 -16.02 25.59 12.55
N ASP A 431 -15.70 25.67 11.26
CA ASP A 431 -14.42 25.21 10.71
C ASP A 431 -13.18 25.89 11.33
N ASN A 432 -13.31 27.15 11.75
CA ASN A 432 -12.21 27.88 12.42
C ASN A 432 -11.86 27.32 13.81
N GLN A 433 -12.73 26.47 14.38
CA GLN A 433 -12.49 25.79 15.67
C GLN A 433 -11.91 24.39 15.49
N ILE A 434 -11.77 23.92 14.26
CA ILE A 434 -11.33 22.56 13.94
C ILE A 434 -9.96 22.60 13.24
N PHE A 435 -9.09 21.66 13.60
CA PHE A 435 -7.87 21.34 12.86
C PHE A 435 -7.88 19.87 12.46
N ARG A 436 -7.69 19.58 11.19
CA ARG A 436 -7.83 18.23 10.61
C ARG A 436 -6.48 17.63 10.27
N VAL A 437 -6.19 16.44 10.79
CA VAL A 437 -4.96 15.68 10.54
C VAL A 437 -5.31 14.36 9.87
N TYR A 438 -4.67 14.06 8.75
CA TYR A 438 -4.77 12.74 8.12
C TYR A 438 -3.50 11.94 8.39
N ALA A 439 -3.64 10.78 9.05
CA ALA A 439 -2.54 9.87 9.40
C ALA A 439 -2.62 8.58 8.57
N SER A 440 -1.64 8.31 7.73
CA SER A 440 -1.60 7.09 6.91
C SER A 440 -0.20 6.49 6.86
N ALA A 441 -0.13 5.15 6.74
CA ALA A 441 1.13 4.42 6.61
C ALA A 441 1.55 4.35 5.14
N LEU A 442 1.94 5.48 4.57
CA LEU A 442 2.33 5.56 3.17
C LEU A 442 3.71 4.94 2.95
N THR A 443 3.74 3.73 2.41
CA THR A 443 4.98 3.01 2.15
C THR A 443 5.71 3.65 0.97
N THR A 444 6.84 4.28 1.24
CA THR A 444 7.65 4.99 0.25
C THR A 444 8.92 4.23 -0.15
N ILE A 445 9.34 3.22 0.63
CA ILE A 445 10.43 2.34 0.24
C ILE A 445 9.99 1.42 -0.91
N LEU A 446 10.85 1.29 -1.92
CA LEU A 446 10.62 0.45 -3.09
C LEU A 446 11.31 -0.91 -2.91
N LEU A 447 10.80 -1.96 -3.53
CA LEU A 447 11.54 -3.21 -3.63
C LEU A 447 12.79 -3.01 -4.52
N ASP A 448 12.59 -2.47 -5.71
CA ASP A 448 13.60 -1.92 -6.63
C ASP A 448 12.94 -0.80 -7.46
N SER A 449 13.66 -0.19 -8.41
CA SER A 449 13.15 0.97 -9.17
C SER A 449 11.87 0.70 -9.98
N HIS A 450 11.57 -0.55 -10.32
CA HIS A 450 10.38 -0.92 -11.11
C HIS A 450 9.34 -1.70 -10.31
N ASN A 451 9.61 -1.99 -9.02
CA ASN A 451 8.74 -2.74 -8.15
C ASN A 451 8.45 -1.93 -6.87
N TYR A 452 7.32 -1.27 -6.83
CA TYR A 452 6.85 -0.56 -5.64
C TYR A 452 6.28 -1.53 -4.59
N ILE A 453 6.16 -1.08 -3.35
CA ILE A 453 5.54 -1.82 -2.25
C ILE A 453 4.19 -1.17 -1.93
N PRO A 454 3.06 -1.88 -2.09
CA PRO A 454 1.76 -1.29 -1.79
C PRO A 454 1.62 -0.88 -0.31
N THR A 455 1.15 0.33 -0.07
CA THR A 455 0.76 0.80 1.28
C THR A 455 -0.24 -0.15 1.95
N THR A 456 -1.13 -0.75 1.16
CA THR A 456 -2.11 -1.74 1.63
C THR A 456 -1.47 -2.99 2.20
N ASP A 457 -0.32 -3.41 1.67
CA ASP A 457 0.40 -4.59 2.16
C ASP A 457 1.01 -4.34 3.54
N ASN A 458 1.65 -3.19 3.72
CA ASN A 458 2.19 -2.78 5.00
C ASN A 458 1.09 -2.69 6.07
N ARG A 459 -0.04 -2.06 5.74
CA ARG A 459 -1.17 -1.94 6.65
C ARG A 459 -1.83 -3.30 6.97
N LEU A 460 -1.91 -4.21 5.98
CA LEU A 460 -2.40 -5.56 6.22
C LEU A 460 -1.47 -6.34 7.17
N LEU A 461 -0.16 -6.22 7.01
CA LEU A 461 0.82 -6.83 7.92
C LEU A 461 0.69 -6.27 9.34
N ARG A 462 0.59 -4.94 9.51
CA ARG A 462 0.30 -4.30 10.80
C ARG A 462 -0.98 -4.84 11.42
N ARG A 463 -2.06 -4.96 10.62
CA ARG A 463 -3.35 -5.46 11.09
C ARG A 463 -3.28 -6.93 11.52
N ILE A 464 -2.61 -7.78 10.75
CA ILE A 464 -2.43 -9.20 11.10
C ILE A 464 -1.75 -9.34 12.47
N ILE A 465 -0.68 -8.59 12.71
CA ILE A 465 0.05 -8.63 13.98
C ILE A 465 -0.84 -8.13 15.13
N ARG A 466 -1.45 -6.94 14.97
CA ARG A 466 -2.31 -6.33 15.99
C ARG A 466 -3.50 -7.20 16.34
N ASP A 467 -4.24 -7.66 15.33
CA ASP A 467 -5.48 -8.41 15.53
C ASP A 467 -5.19 -9.79 16.15
N ASN A 468 -4.06 -10.42 15.80
CA ASN A 468 -3.62 -11.64 16.46
C ASN A 468 -3.27 -11.40 17.93
N LYS A 469 -2.46 -10.38 18.22
CA LYS A 469 -1.94 -10.10 19.55
C LYS A 469 -3.00 -9.63 20.54
N TYR A 470 -3.88 -8.74 20.12
CA TYR A 470 -4.80 -8.04 21.03
C TYR A 470 -6.25 -8.48 20.90
N ARG A 471 -6.62 -9.13 19.80
CA ARG A 471 -8.01 -9.53 19.51
C ARG A 471 -8.17 -11.04 19.35
N GLY A 472 -7.07 -11.82 19.36
CA GLY A 472 -7.11 -13.28 19.19
C GLY A 472 -7.57 -13.72 17.79
N VAL A 473 -7.50 -12.84 16.78
CA VAL A 473 -7.94 -13.12 15.42
C VAL A 473 -6.78 -13.71 14.61
N SER A 474 -7.03 -14.79 13.87
CA SER A 474 -5.99 -15.43 13.04
C SER A 474 -5.62 -14.57 11.82
N ALA A 475 -4.42 -14.82 11.25
CA ALA A 475 -4.01 -14.19 9.99
C ALA A 475 -4.99 -14.53 8.86
N GLN A 476 -5.49 -15.76 8.77
CA GLN A 476 -6.49 -16.17 7.79
C GLN A 476 -7.76 -15.32 7.89
N GLU A 477 -8.31 -15.16 9.09
CA GLU A 477 -9.52 -14.36 9.30
C GLU A 477 -9.30 -12.87 8.98
N THR A 478 -8.14 -12.34 9.35
CA THR A 478 -7.77 -10.95 9.02
C THR A 478 -7.69 -10.73 7.51
N ILE A 479 -7.06 -11.67 6.77
CA ILE A 479 -6.97 -11.62 5.31
C ILE A 479 -8.36 -11.73 4.67
N ARG A 480 -9.22 -12.63 5.18
CA ARG A 480 -10.59 -12.81 4.68
C ARG A 480 -11.42 -11.54 4.77
N ARG A 481 -11.29 -10.78 5.86
CA ARG A 481 -12.02 -9.51 6.10
C ARG A 481 -11.42 -8.32 5.36
N TRP A 482 -10.17 -8.41 4.91
CA TRP A 482 -9.46 -7.28 4.32
C TRP A 482 -10.14 -6.64 3.10
N PRO A 483 -10.75 -7.39 2.15
CA PRO A 483 -11.49 -6.79 1.04
C PRO A 483 -12.65 -5.90 1.48
N SER A 484 -13.42 -6.28 2.50
CA SER A 484 -14.52 -5.46 3.06
C SER A 484 -13.96 -4.17 3.66
N VAL A 485 -12.88 -4.24 4.45
CA VAL A 485 -12.19 -3.05 4.98
C VAL A 485 -11.77 -2.11 3.84
N ARG A 486 -11.17 -2.63 2.79
CA ARG A 486 -10.75 -1.83 1.63
C ARG A 486 -11.92 -1.14 0.91
N LYS A 487 -13.06 -1.83 0.81
CA LYS A 487 -14.27 -1.26 0.22
C LYS A 487 -14.80 -0.10 1.06
N GLY A 488 -14.85 -0.26 2.37
CA GLY A 488 -15.25 0.81 3.29
C GLY A 488 -14.30 2.02 3.24
N GLU A 489 -12.98 1.79 3.20
CA GLU A 489 -11.98 2.85 3.07
C GLU A 489 -12.15 3.67 1.77
N ASN A 490 -12.36 2.99 0.64
CA ASN A 490 -12.59 3.67 -0.65
C ASN A 490 -13.85 4.51 -0.64
N ARG A 491 -14.89 4.10 0.07
CA ARG A 491 -16.18 4.78 0.12
C ARG A 491 -16.21 5.92 1.15
N TRP A 492 -15.62 5.72 2.32
CA TRP A 492 -15.88 6.56 3.49
C TRP A 492 -14.66 7.33 4.01
N ILE A 493 -13.42 6.99 3.57
CA ILE A 493 -12.21 7.58 4.14
C ILE A 493 -11.41 8.34 3.07
N PHE A 494 -11.02 7.68 1.99
CA PHE A 494 -10.16 8.29 0.98
C PHE A 494 -10.77 9.49 0.23
N PRO A 495 -12.10 9.58 0.01
CA PRO A 495 -12.68 10.78 -0.59
C PRO A 495 -12.45 12.06 0.23
N TYR A 496 -12.25 11.93 1.53
CA TYR A 496 -12.10 13.07 2.45
C TYR A 496 -10.66 13.35 2.89
N GLN A 497 -9.68 12.58 2.44
CA GLN A 497 -8.29 12.74 2.90
C GLN A 497 -7.69 14.11 2.57
N GLU A 498 -8.06 14.70 1.42
CA GLU A 498 -7.61 16.04 1.02
C GLU A 498 -8.26 17.18 1.83
N ASN A 499 -9.27 16.89 2.70
CA ASN A 499 -9.83 17.87 3.63
C ASN A 499 -8.88 18.16 4.82
N ALA A 500 -7.81 17.39 5.00
CA ALA A 500 -6.86 17.58 6.09
C ALA A 500 -6.16 18.95 6.01
N ASP A 501 -5.96 19.60 7.14
CA ASP A 501 -5.08 20.78 7.27
C ASP A 501 -3.60 20.35 7.25
N ALA A 502 -3.31 19.17 7.82
CA ALA A 502 -1.99 18.57 7.80
C ALA A 502 -2.08 17.05 7.52
N MET A 503 -1.08 16.53 6.82
CA MET A 503 -0.93 15.09 6.62
C MET A 503 0.31 14.57 7.34
N PHE A 504 0.21 13.36 7.90
CA PHE A 504 1.28 12.69 8.59
C PHE A 504 1.47 11.27 8.07
N ASN A 505 2.66 10.98 7.54
CA ASN A 505 3.02 9.61 7.17
C ASN A 505 3.56 8.86 8.38
N THR A 506 2.86 7.84 8.79
CA THR A 506 3.19 7.00 9.94
C THR A 506 4.14 5.85 9.60
N ALA A 507 4.44 5.61 8.32
CA ALA A 507 5.35 4.55 7.92
C ALA A 507 6.81 4.94 8.18
N MET A 508 7.59 3.96 8.61
CA MET A 508 9.03 4.05 8.76
C MET A 508 9.72 3.30 7.63
N LEU A 509 10.82 3.83 7.10
CA LEU A 509 11.56 3.17 6.01
C LEU A 509 12.08 1.77 6.38
N PHE A 510 12.37 1.54 7.67
CA PHE A 510 12.85 0.27 8.19
C PHE A 510 11.75 -0.66 8.72
N GLU A 511 10.52 -0.22 8.75
CA GLU A 511 9.39 -0.87 9.42
C GLU A 511 9.21 -2.33 9.02
N LEU A 512 9.21 -2.61 7.70
CA LEU A 512 9.04 -3.96 7.17
C LEU A 512 10.12 -4.93 7.66
N ALA A 513 11.33 -4.45 7.94
CA ALA A 513 12.40 -5.25 8.51
C ALA A 513 12.12 -5.67 9.96
N VAL A 514 11.40 -4.84 10.71
CA VAL A 514 11.01 -5.13 12.09
C VAL A 514 9.77 -6.01 12.15
N ILE A 515 8.68 -5.60 11.49
CA ILE A 515 7.38 -6.30 11.57
C ILE A 515 7.43 -7.70 10.96
N LYS A 516 8.37 -7.96 10.05
CA LYS A 516 8.58 -9.27 9.43
C LYS A 516 8.67 -10.38 10.46
N GLN A 517 9.33 -10.15 11.59
CA GLN A 517 9.59 -11.20 12.58
C GLN A 517 8.31 -11.72 13.24
N GLN A 518 7.31 -10.85 13.45
CA GLN A 518 6.02 -11.25 13.97
C GLN A 518 5.04 -11.67 12.84
N ALA A 519 5.09 -11.01 11.68
CA ALA A 519 4.17 -11.28 10.59
C ALA A 519 4.44 -12.63 9.89
N ALA A 520 5.70 -12.99 9.64
CA ALA A 520 6.03 -14.20 8.87
C ALA A 520 5.51 -15.49 9.51
N PRO A 521 5.67 -15.74 10.83
CA PRO A 521 5.11 -16.92 11.48
C PRO A 521 3.58 -16.99 11.43
N LEU A 522 2.89 -15.85 11.48
CA LEU A 522 1.44 -15.79 11.40
C LEU A 522 0.96 -16.11 9.98
N LEU A 523 1.66 -15.64 8.96
CA LEU A 523 1.37 -15.96 7.56
C LEU A 523 1.64 -17.45 7.24
N GLU A 524 2.57 -18.10 7.96
CA GLU A 524 2.86 -19.53 7.81
C GLU A 524 1.73 -20.43 8.30
N GLN A 525 0.87 -19.92 9.16
CA GLN A 525 -0.29 -20.64 9.69
C GLN A 525 -1.48 -20.66 8.70
N VAL A 526 -1.41 -19.92 7.59
CA VAL A 526 -2.42 -19.94 6.53
C VAL A 526 -2.05 -21.02 5.53
N TYR A 527 -2.86 -22.08 5.44
CA TYR A 527 -2.55 -23.27 4.63
C TYR A 527 -3.10 -23.16 3.20
N GLU A 528 -2.51 -23.95 2.28
CA GLU A 528 -2.81 -23.94 0.84
C GLU A 528 -4.27 -24.31 0.48
N ASN A 529 -5.01 -24.89 1.41
CA ASN A 529 -6.38 -25.35 1.20
C ASN A 529 -7.47 -24.27 1.31
N CYS A 530 -7.10 -23.01 1.58
CA CYS A 530 -8.03 -21.88 1.67
C CYS A 530 -7.67 -20.77 0.69
N ASP A 531 -8.64 -19.93 0.36
CA ASP A 531 -8.46 -18.84 -0.62
C ASP A 531 -7.54 -17.73 -0.11
N GLU A 532 -7.51 -17.49 1.19
CA GLU A 532 -6.65 -16.52 1.86
C GLU A 532 -5.15 -16.84 1.68
N PHE A 533 -4.83 -18.09 1.39
CA PHE A 533 -3.46 -18.52 1.11
C PHE A 533 -2.81 -17.72 -0.02
N THR A 534 -3.57 -17.31 -1.02
CA THR A 534 -3.09 -16.48 -2.14
C THR A 534 -2.37 -15.23 -1.64
N GLU A 535 -3.01 -14.48 -0.75
CA GLU A 535 -2.43 -13.24 -0.18
C GLU A 535 -1.36 -13.54 0.87
N ALA A 536 -1.58 -14.54 1.73
CA ALA A 536 -0.58 -14.96 2.72
C ALA A 536 0.73 -15.39 2.05
N TYR A 537 0.66 -16.21 1.00
CA TYR A 537 1.81 -16.65 0.21
C TYR A 537 2.54 -15.48 -0.46
N ARG A 538 1.78 -14.56 -1.07
CA ARG A 538 2.32 -13.37 -1.71
C ARG A 538 3.08 -12.48 -0.71
N LEU A 539 2.49 -12.17 0.44
CA LEU A 539 3.10 -11.37 1.49
C LEU A 539 4.35 -12.06 2.08
N LYS A 540 4.26 -13.37 2.35
CA LYS A 540 5.40 -14.15 2.83
C LYS A 540 6.57 -14.12 1.85
N LYS A 541 6.29 -14.34 0.54
CA LYS A 541 7.31 -14.31 -0.52
C LYS A 541 7.97 -12.93 -0.64
N PHE A 542 7.20 -11.87 -0.50
CA PHE A 542 7.69 -10.49 -0.48
C PHE A 542 8.63 -10.23 0.72
N LEU A 543 8.22 -10.61 1.93
CA LEU A 543 9.03 -10.42 3.15
C LEU A 543 10.38 -11.14 3.11
N GLN A 544 10.55 -12.16 2.26
CA GLN A 544 11.83 -12.87 2.10
C GLN A 544 12.95 -11.96 1.58
N TYR A 545 12.64 -10.89 0.84
CA TYR A 545 13.65 -9.96 0.32
C TYR A 545 14.25 -9.05 1.39
N ILE A 546 13.62 -8.94 2.57
CA ILE A 546 13.94 -7.96 3.58
C ILE A 546 14.73 -8.63 4.70
N LYS A 547 15.89 -8.10 5.06
CA LYS A 547 16.65 -8.53 6.23
C LYS A 547 15.97 -8.06 7.52
N PRO A 548 15.92 -8.88 8.59
CA PRO A 548 15.26 -8.50 9.83
C PRO A 548 16.08 -7.47 10.63
N ILE A 549 15.38 -6.61 11.35
CA ILE A 549 15.91 -5.77 12.43
C ILE A 549 15.27 -6.26 13.74
N PRO A 550 16.03 -6.54 14.80
CA PRO A 550 15.48 -6.93 16.10
C PRO A 550 14.53 -5.87 16.68
N GLU A 551 13.39 -6.31 17.20
CA GLU A 551 12.36 -5.37 17.71
C GLU A 551 12.74 -4.68 19.02
N ASP A 552 13.69 -5.24 19.79
CA ASP A 552 14.23 -4.64 21.02
C ASP A 552 14.95 -3.31 20.77
N GLN A 553 15.38 -3.05 19.53
CA GLN A 553 16.00 -1.79 19.13
C GLN A 553 14.98 -0.65 18.94
N ILE A 554 13.68 -0.96 18.93
CA ILE A 554 12.63 0.03 18.68
C ILE A 554 12.27 0.75 20.00
N PRO A 555 12.31 2.11 20.03
CA PRO A 555 11.94 2.86 21.23
C PRO A 555 10.51 2.56 21.71
N PRO A 556 10.24 2.61 23.03
CA PRO A 556 8.90 2.35 23.56
C PRO A 556 7.87 3.42 23.17
N THR A 557 8.31 4.61 22.74
CA THR A 557 7.46 5.70 22.21
C THR A 557 7.21 5.60 20.72
N SER A 558 7.86 4.65 20.02
CA SER A 558 7.71 4.46 18.58
C SER A 558 6.27 4.13 18.21
N LEU A 559 5.83 4.67 17.07
CA LEU A 559 4.54 4.34 16.49
C LEU A 559 4.37 2.83 16.21
N LEU A 560 5.47 2.14 15.90
CA LEU A 560 5.44 0.70 15.64
C LEU A 560 5.03 -0.12 16.86
N ARG A 561 5.21 0.40 18.08
CA ARG A 561 4.83 -0.28 19.33
C ARG A 561 3.33 -0.51 19.46
N GLU A 562 2.49 0.26 18.77
CA GLU A 562 1.03 -0.03 18.65
C GLU A 562 0.77 -1.44 18.12
N PHE A 563 1.63 -1.93 17.23
CA PHE A 563 1.49 -3.24 16.59
C PHE A 563 2.36 -4.30 17.28
N LEU A 564 3.61 -3.96 17.55
CA LEU A 564 4.60 -4.87 18.13
C LEU A 564 4.35 -5.14 19.62
N GLY A 565 3.74 -4.21 20.34
CA GLY A 565 3.62 -4.21 21.79
C GLY A 565 4.81 -3.57 22.49
N GLY A 566 4.74 -3.46 23.81
CA GLY A 566 5.78 -2.80 24.62
C GLY A 566 5.83 -1.29 24.45
N SER A 567 4.68 -0.68 24.17
CA SER A 567 4.53 0.78 24.14
C SER A 567 4.58 1.36 25.56
N SER A 568 5.12 2.58 25.67
CA SER A 568 4.99 3.41 26.88
C SER A 568 3.65 4.17 26.93
N PHE A 569 2.84 4.12 25.87
CA PHE A 569 1.52 4.70 25.85
C PHE A 569 0.45 3.64 26.22
N ASP A 570 -0.56 4.06 26.98
CA ASP A 570 -1.76 3.26 27.28
C ASP A 570 -2.73 3.31 26.09
N TYR A 571 -3.26 2.16 25.68
CA TYR A 571 -4.19 2.01 24.55
C TYR A 571 -5.59 1.58 25.00
#